data_d8c856eda916cca77fcf5ac71b8cff03
#
_entry.id   d8c856eda916cca77fcf5ac71b8cff03
#
_cell.length_a   1.000
_cell.length_b   1.000
_cell.length_c   1.000
_cell.angle_alpha   90.00
_cell.angle_beta   90.00
_cell.angle_gamma   90.00
#
_symmetry.space_group_name_H-M   'P 1'
#
loop_
_entity.id
_entity.type
_entity.pdbx_description
1 polymer ?
#
loop_
_entity_poly.entity_id
_entity_poly.type
_entity_poly.pdbx_seq_one_letter_code
_entity_poly.pdbx_strand_id
1 'polypeptide(L)'
;IQGIDFFGTTLNFNNCEGCRFTNSTLQYPSTSKRGLGIAGESEDDRWMTRFYRCENTFVDQISITNTDGGALEFHGSGGQSHNNTVNNSYFYAIDWSAADQKGLMTTIYEGGRDMYFTNNSVHLTGASSVLSIGDAPKVFYNEVWDVGYLQTDGAVVQVMQGEAPGAEIAYNWIHDVIKYGARFDAPIGQAGEGRNGTMH
;
A
#
# COMPACT_ATOMS: atom_id res chain seq x y z
N ILE A 1 -13.53 -9.42 -11.10
CA ILE A 1 -12.95 -10.70 -10.65
C ILE A 1 -13.53 -11.02 -9.29
N GLN A 2 -14.02 -12.22 -9.09
CA GLN A 2 -14.60 -12.66 -7.84
C GLN A 2 -14.43 -14.17 -7.61
N GLY A 3 -14.05 -14.56 -6.39
CA GLY A 3 -14.04 -15.97 -5.97
C GLY A 3 -12.97 -16.82 -6.67
N ILE A 4 -11.80 -16.26 -6.94
CA ILE A 4 -10.72 -16.94 -7.64
C ILE A 4 -9.47 -17.01 -6.76
N ASP A 5 -8.87 -18.19 -6.70
CA ASP A 5 -7.58 -18.40 -6.07
C ASP A 5 -6.46 -18.34 -7.11
N PHE A 6 -5.55 -17.39 -6.95
CA PHE A 6 -4.39 -17.19 -7.81
C PHE A 6 -3.12 -17.68 -7.10
N PHE A 7 -2.23 -18.29 -7.86
CA PHE A 7 -0.93 -18.74 -7.38
C PHE A 7 0.18 -18.33 -8.34
N GLY A 8 1.23 -17.68 -7.79
CA GLY A 8 2.42 -17.32 -8.56
C GLY A 8 2.19 -16.26 -9.63
N THR A 9 1.19 -15.38 -9.49
CA THR A 9 0.88 -14.34 -10.48
C THR A 9 0.35 -13.06 -9.83
N THR A 10 0.69 -11.94 -10.41
CA THR A 10 0.09 -10.64 -10.12
C THR A 10 -1.02 -10.34 -11.12
N LEU A 11 -1.89 -9.41 -10.78
CA LEU A 11 -2.96 -8.94 -11.65
C LEU A 11 -2.69 -7.49 -12.07
N ASN A 12 -3.12 -7.13 -13.27
CA ASN A 12 -3.04 -5.77 -13.76
C ASN A 12 -4.41 -5.31 -14.27
N PHE A 13 -4.98 -4.34 -13.55
CA PHE A 13 -6.20 -3.64 -13.94
C PHE A 13 -5.79 -2.30 -14.54
N ASN A 14 -6.27 -2.00 -15.73
CA ASN A 14 -5.83 -0.83 -16.48
C ASN A 14 -7.01 -0.05 -17.05
N ASN A 15 -7.06 1.26 -16.77
CA ASN A 15 -8.10 2.18 -17.22
C ASN A 15 -9.51 1.67 -16.87
N CYS A 16 -9.74 1.28 -15.62
CA CYS A 16 -11.05 0.77 -15.25
C CYS A 16 -11.83 1.73 -14.34
N GLU A 17 -13.11 1.80 -14.57
CA GLU A 17 -14.08 2.49 -13.72
C GLU A 17 -15.02 1.45 -13.08
N GLY A 18 -15.19 1.54 -11.77
CA GLY A 18 -16.08 0.64 -11.02
C GLY A 18 -15.63 -0.82 -10.99
N CYS A 19 -14.36 -1.09 -11.18
CA CYS A 19 -13.82 -2.45 -11.11
C CYS A 19 -14.01 -3.07 -9.74
N ARG A 20 -14.24 -4.38 -9.71
CA ARG A 20 -14.36 -5.13 -8.47
C ARG A 20 -13.39 -6.31 -8.46
N PHE A 21 -12.63 -6.42 -7.37
CA PHE A 21 -11.79 -7.57 -7.09
C PHE A 21 -12.13 -8.06 -5.68
N THR A 22 -12.85 -9.15 -5.59
CA THR A 22 -13.48 -9.55 -4.34
C THR A 22 -13.40 -11.05 -4.07
N ASN A 23 -13.40 -11.41 -2.78
CA ASN A 23 -13.48 -12.80 -2.32
C ASN A 23 -12.48 -13.72 -3.05
N SER A 24 -11.23 -13.30 -3.10
CA SER A 24 -10.19 -13.95 -3.88
C SER A 24 -8.88 -14.02 -3.11
N THR A 25 -8.02 -14.97 -3.47
CA THR A 25 -6.70 -15.10 -2.85
C THR A 25 -5.58 -14.97 -3.87
N LEU A 26 -4.46 -14.36 -3.47
CA LEU A 26 -3.21 -14.36 -4.22
C LEU A 26 -2.10 -14.91 -3.32
N GLN A 27 -1.59 -16.09 -3.65
CA GLN A 27 -0.44 -16.69 -2.97
C GLN A 27 0.80 -16.59 -3.85
N TYR A 28 1.90 -16.10 -3.25
CA TYR A 28 3.17 -15.88 -3.97
C TYR A 28 2.99 -15.06 -5.25
N PRO A 29 2.25 -13.93 -5.23
CA PRO A 29 1.90 -13.22 -6.47
C PRO A 29 3.11 -12.60 -7.15
N SER A 30 4.08 -12.12 -6.41
CA SER A 30 5.32 -11.59 -6.95
C SER A 30 6.50 -12.41 -6.49
N THR A 31 7.27 -12.89 -7.44
CA THR A 31 8.61 -13.40 -7.19
C THR A 31 9.62 -12.30 -7.51
N SER A 32 10.64 -12.16 -6.68
CA SER A 32 11.71 -11.22 -6.92
C SER A 32 12.35 -11.46 -8.29
N LYS A 33 12.38 -10.45 -9.14
CA LYS A 33 13.18 -10.44 -10.36
C LYS A 33 14.66 -10.15 -10.09
N ARG A 34 15.14 -10.38 -8.90
CA ARG A 34 16.55 -10.12 -8.66
C ARG A 34 17.42 -10.84 -9.69
N GLY A 35 17.96 -10.08 -10.61
CA GLY A 35 19.19 -10.50 -11.26
C GLY A 35 20.21 -10.73 -10.15
N LEU A 36 20.66 -11.95 -9.99
CA LEU A 36 21.71 -12.30 -9.02
C LEU A 36 22.87 -11.31 -9.13
N GLY A 37 23.02 -10.43 -8.16
CA GLY A 37 24.14 -9.51 -8.04
C GLY A 37 23.90 -8.04 -8.40
N ILE A 38 22.67 -7.63 -8.70
CA ILE A 38 22.36 -6.21 -8.94
C ILE A 38 21.50 -5.69 -7.77
N ALA A 39 22.19 -5.20 -6.74
CA ALA A 39 21.51 -4.41 -5.71
C ALA A 39 21.12 -3.05 -6.31
N GLY A 40 19.86 -2.69 -6.25
CA GLY A 40 19.36 -1.36 -6.62
C GLY A 40 18.88 -1.22 -8.05
N GLU A 41 18.32 -2.23 -8.63
CA GLU A 41 17.48 -2.07 -9.81
C GLU A 41 16.28 -1.18 -9.50
N SER A 42 15.79 -0.49 -10.51
CA SER A 42 14.90 0.65 -10.40
C SER A 42 13.59 0.36 -9.66
N GLU A 43 13.00 1.41 -9.11
CA GLU A 43 11.68 1.38 -8.46
C GLU A 43 10.57 0.83 -9.36
N ASP A 44 10.78 0.79 -10.67
CA ASP A 44 9.85 0.27 -11.66
C ASP A 44 9.69 -1.25 -11.60
N ASP A 45 10.55 -1.94 -10.86
CA ASP A 45 10.52 -3.40 -10.71
C ASP A 45 9.70 -3.88 -9.49
N ARG A 46 8.86 -3.04 -8.95
CA ARG A 46 7.88 -3.41 -7.91
C ARG A 46 6.74 -4.21 -8.54
N TRP A 47 6.88 -5.51 -8.52
CA TRP A 47 5.86 -6.42 -9.06
C TRP A 47 4.72 -6.61 -8.06
N MET A 48 3.81 -5.65 -8.06
CA MET A 48 2.57 -5.71 -7.28
C MET A 48 1.37 -5.98 -8.17
N THR A 49 0.28 -6.42 -7.57
CA THR A 49 -1.01 -6.34 -8.23
C THR A 49 -1.38 -4.86 -8.39
N ARG A 50 -1.59 -4.44 -9.62
CA ARG A 50 -1.66 -3.02 -10.01
C ARG A 50 -3.03 -2.63 -10.51
N PHE A 51 -3.48 -1.47 -10.04
CA PHE A 51 -4.65 -0.74 -10.54
C PHE A 51 -4.16 0.58 -11.15
N TYR A 52 -3.94 0.58 -12.46
CA TYR A 52 -3.41 1.74 -13.18
C TYR A 52 -4.53 2.55 -13.80
N ARG A 53 -4.66 3.82 -13.41
CA ARG A 53 -5.74 4.72 -13.84
C ARG A 53 -7.11 4.12 -13.60
N CYS A 54 -7.31 3.58 -12.42
CA CYS A 54 -8.58 2.99 -12.02
C CYS A 54 -9.29 3.90 -11.03
N GLU A 55 -10.58 4.06 -11.20
CA GLU A 55 -11.44 4.89 -10.35
C GLU A 55 -12.63 4.09 -9.85
N ASN A 56 -13.13 4.47 -8.68
CA ASN A 56 -14.27 3.79 -8.07
C ASN A 56 -14.07 2.27 -7.93
N THR A 57 -12.81 1.84 -7.79
CA THR A 57 -12.48 0.42 -7.66
C THR A 57 -12.78 -0.07 -6.26
N PHE A 58 -13.33 -1.25 -6.17
CA PHE A 58 -13.66 -1.90 -4.91
C PHE A 58 -12.91 -3.23 -4.77
N VAL A 59 -11.94 -3.25 -3.85
CA VAL A 59 -11.18 -4.44 -3.45
C VAL A 59 -11.69 -4.84 -2.09
N ASP A 60 -12.25 -6.04 -1.96
CA ASP A 60 -12.91 -6.46 -0.73
C ASP A 60 -12.76 -7.97 -0.50
N GLN A 61 -12.52 -8.34 0.75
CA GLN A 61 -12.39 -9.75 1.14
C GLN A 61 -11.34 -10.50 0.30
N ILE A 62 -10.21 -9.86 0.06
CA ILE A 62 -9.08 -10.53 -0.59
C ILE A 62 -8.03 -10.94 0.45
N SER A 63 -7.23 -11.94 0.09
CA SER A 63 -6.04 -12.30 0.84
C SER A 63 -4.83 -12.28 -0.09
N ILE A 64 -3.78 -11.53 0.29
CA ILE A 64 -2.50 -11.54 -0.42
C ILE A 64 -1.43 -12.02 0.54
N THR A 65 -0.70 -13.07 0.17
CA THR A 65 0.28 -13.67 1.06
C THR A 65 1.58 -14.06 0.37
N ASN A 66 2.68 -13.96 1.12
CA ASN A 66 3.99 -14.44 0.70
C ASN A 66 4.51 -13.72 -0.55
N THR A 67 4.68 -12.41 -0.49
CA THR A 67 5.23 -11.61 -1.58
C THR A 67 6.68 -11.23 -1.33
N ASP A 68 7.50 -11.19 -2.37
CA ASP A 68 8.82 -10.57 -2.30
C ASP A 68 8.73 -9.04 -2.39
N GLY A 69 7.86 -8.51 -3.22
CA GLY A 69 7.57 -7.08 -3.32
C GLY A 69 6.30 -6.67 -2.57
N GLY A 70 5.80 -5.48 -2.82
CA GLY A 70 4.56 -5.00 -2.23
C GLY A 70 3.31 -5.78 -2.69
N ALA A 71 2.19 -5.53 -2.06
CA ALA A 71 0.95 -6.25 -2.32
C ALA A 71 0.09 -5.59 -3.40
N LEU A 72 -0.24 -4.32 -3.22
CA LEU A 72 -1.13 -3.57 -4.11
C LEU A 72 -0.55 -2.21 -4.49
N GLU A 73 -0.78 -1.81 -5.72
CA GLU A 73 -0.46 -0.48 -6.22
C GLU A 73 -1.67 0.13 -6.92
N PHE A 74 -2.06 1.33 -6.49
CA PHE A 74 -3.01 2.17 -7.17
C PHE A 74 -2.26 3.37 -7.74
N HIS A 75 -2.11 3.44 -9.04
CA HIS A 75 -1.27 4.43 -9.70
C HIS A 75 -1.96 5.11 -10.88
N GLY A 76 -1.67 6.40 -11.04
CA GLY A 76 -2.13 7.19 -12.18
C GLY A 76 -1.67 8.63 -12.04
N SER A 77 -1.05 9.19 -13.06
CA SER A 77 -0.62 10.59 -13.05
C SER A 77 -1.81 11.54 -13.07
N GLY A 78 -1.70 12.69 -12.37
CA GLY A 78 -2.68 13.77 -12.47
C GLY A 78 -4.06 13.46 -11.90
N GLY A 79 -4.14 12.63 -10.84
CA GLY A 79 -5.40 12.33 -10.16
C GLY A 79 -6.28 11.30 -10.90
N GLN A 80 -5.69 10.55 -11.82
CA GLN A 80 -6.39 9.51 -12.58
C GLN A 80 -6.64 8.21 -11.80
N SER A 81 -6.20 8.15 -10.55
CA SER A 81 -6.53 7.08 -9.62
C SER A 81 -7.26 7.73 -8.45
N HIS A 82 -8.54 7.49 -8.27
CA HIS A 82 -9.29 8.10 -7.19
C HIS A 82 -10.52 7.30 -6.75
N ASN A 83 -10.96 7.59 -5.52
CA ASN A 83 -12.12 6.96 -4.91
C ASN A 83 -12.06 5.42 -4.92
N ASN A 84 -10.85 4.89 -4.68
CA ASN A 84 -10.63 3.45 -4.60
C ASN A 84 -10.76 2.98 -3.16
N THR A 85 -11.29 1.78 -2.98
CA THR A 85 -11.52 1.19 -1.65
C THR A 85 -10.81 -0.15 -1.54
N VAL A 86 -10.09 -0.34 -0.44
CA VAL A 86 -9.62 -1.65 0.03
C VAL A 86 -10.24 -1.92 1.38
N ASN A 87 -11.03 -2.98 1.48
CA ASN A 87 -11.82 -3.28 2.65
C ASN A 87 -11.78 -4.77 3.03
N ASN A 88 -11.94 -5.09 4.31
CA ASN A 88 -12.03 -6.45 4.85
C ASN A 88 -10.96 -7.43 4.30
N SER A 89 -9.76 -6.96 4.07
CA SER A 89 -8.74 -7.71 3.37
C SER A 89 -7.57 -8.07 4.28
N TYR A 90 -6.86 -9.14 3.93
CA TYR A 90 -5.80 -9.71 4.73
C TYR A 90 -4.47 -9.74 3.96
N PHE A 91 -3.43 -9.19 4.56
CA PHE A 91 -2.08 -9.09 3.98
C PHE A 91 -1.08 -9.71 4.95
N TYR A 92 -0.36 -10.72 4.50
CA TYR A 92 0.55 -11.47 5.35
C TYR A 92 1.83 -11.87 4.65
N ALA A 93 2.97 -11.72 5.31
CA ALA A 93 4.28 -12.06 4.78
C ALA A 93 4.59 -11.31 3.47
N ILE A 94 4.57 -9.98 3.54
CA ILE A 94 4.73 -9.07 2.40
C ILE A 94 6.12 -8.42 2.45
N ASP A 95 6.67 -8.03 1.29
CA ASP A 95 7.89 -7.22 1.14
C ASP A 95 9.18 -7.94 1.58
N TRP A 96 9.34 -9.22 1.33
CA TRP A 96 10.56 -9.94 1.75
C TRP A 96 11.82 -9.57 0.98
N SER A 97 11.73 -8.75 -0.06
CA SER A 97 12.87 -8.14 -0.74
C SER A 97 13.13 -6.68 -0.31
N ALA A 98 12.45 -6.17 0.70
CA ALA A 98 12.54 -4.77 1.12
C ALA A 98 13.96 -4.30 1.46
N ALA A 99 14.80 -5.17 2.00
CA ALA A 99 16.19 -4.85 2.33
C ALA A 99 17.07 -4.57 1.10
N ASP A 100 16.69 -5.08 -0.05
CA ASP A 100 17.48 -5.02 -1.29
C ASP A 100 16.98 -3.94 -2.26
N GLN A 101 15.83 -3.34 -1.95
CA GLN A 101 15.24 -2.32 -2.81
C GLN A 101 15.86 -0.95 -2.56
N LYS A 102 16.06 -0.21 -3.63
CA LYS A 102 16.47 1.19 -3.55
C LYS A 102 15.25 2.04 -3.19
N GLY A 103 15.42 2.90 -2.19
CA GLY A 103 14.35 3.78 -1.72
C GLY A 103 13.39 3.09 -0.76
N LEU A 104 12.26 3.70 -0.52
CA LEU A 104 11.25 3.24 0.42
C LEU A 104 10.38 2.16 -0.21
N MET A 105 10.44 0.96 0.34
CA MET A 105 9.46 -0.08 0.06
C MET A 105 8.14 0.21 0.76
N THR A 106 7.07 -0.14 0.08
CA THR A 106 5.72 0.07 0.59
C THR A 106 4.86 -1.15 0.29
N THR A 107 4.16 -1.65 1.30
CA THR A 107 3.28 -2.81 1.15
C THR A 107 2.10 -2.50 0.24
N ILE A 108 1.48 -1.32 0.43
CA ILE A 108 0.37 -0.83 -0.39
C ILE A 108 0.65 0.61 -0.76
N TYR A 109 0.71 0.89 -2.05
CA TYR A 109 0.95 2.21 -2.59
C TYR A 109 -0.31 2.77 -3.26
N GLU A 110 -0.67 4.00 -2.90
CA GLU A 110 -1.74 4.75 -3.54
C GLU A 110 -1.22 6.15 -3.90
N GLY A 111 -0.99 6.37 -5.17
CA GLY A 111 -0.46 7.64 -5.71
C GLY A 111 -1.53 8.61 -6.18
N GLY A 112 -2.80 8.34 -5.93
CA GLY A 112 -3.93 9.19 -6.35
C GLY A 112 -4.56 9.95 -5.19
N ARG A 113 -5.88 9.89 -5.08
CA ARG A 113 -6.65 10.62 -4.07
C ARG A 113 -7.91 9.89 -3.62
N ASP A 114 -8.43 10.30 -2.46
CA ASP A 114 -9.70 9.82 -1.92
C ASP A 114 -9.72 8.28 -1.77
N MET A 115 -8.63 7.69 -1.31
CA MET A 115 -8.59 6.25 -1.02
C MET A 115 -9.24 5.94 0.32
N TYR A 116 -10.00 4.86 0.36
CA TYR A 116 -10.52 4.24 1.57
C TYR A 116 -9.78 2.94 1.85
N PHE A 117 -9.11 2.88 2.99
CA PHE A 117 -8.47 1.66 3.47
C PHE A 117 -9.07 1.31 4.83
N THR A 118 -9.96 0.31 4.87
CA THR A 118 -10.82 0.09 6.03
C THR A 118 -10.97 -1.39 6.39
N ASN A 119 -10.99 -1.68 7.69
CA ASN A 119 -11.22 -3.03 8.21
C ASN A 119 -10.24 -4.09 7.70
N ASN A 120 -9.01 -3.71 7.43
CA ASN A 120 -7.99 -4.63 6.92
C ASN A 120 -7.07 -5.11 8.05
N SER A 121 -6.47 -6.27 7.86
CA SER A 121 -5.40 -6.79 8.70
C SER A 121 -4.12 -6.91 7.90
N VAL A 122 -3.03 -6.33 8.40
CA VAL A 122 -1.71 -6.37 7.75
C VAL A 122 -0.66 -6.76 8.77
N HIS A 123 0.06 -7.83 8.51
CA HIS A 123 1.16 -8.19 9.41
C HIS A 123 2.27 -9.00 8.75
N LEU A 124 3.40 -9.08 9.46
CA LEU A 124 4.61 -9.75 9.01
C LEU A 124 5.12 -9.15 7.70
N THR A 125 5.43 -7.84 7.71
CA THR A 125 5.98 -7.17 6.53
C THR A 125 7.48 -6.90 6.65
N GLY A 126 8.19 -6.99 5.53
CA GLY A 126 9.60 -6.58 5.45
C GLY A 126 9.75 -5.06 5.57
N ALA A 127 8.86 -4.29 4.97
CA ALA A 127 8.83 -2.83 5.03
C ALA A 127 8.06 -2.31 6.25
N SER A 128 8.51 -1.21 6.83
CA SER A 128 7.78 -0.48 7.88
C SER A 128 6.72 0.45 7.31
N SER A 129 6.86 0.89 6.07
CA SER A 129 5.84 1.67 5.36
C SER A 129 4.79 0.73 4.78
N VAL A 130 3.72 0.51 5.53
CA VAL A 130 2.64 -0.37 5.07
C VAL A 130 1.75 0.33 4.05
N LEU A 131 1.32 1.54 4.37
CA LEU A 131 0.49 2.37 3.49
C LEU A 131 1.25 3.64 3.12
N SER A 132 1.58 3.84 1.85
CA SER A 132 1.99 5.13 1.32
C SER A 132 0.85 5.68 0.49
N ILE A 133 0.23 6.75 0.97
CA ILE A 133 -1.07 7.20 0.49
C ILE A 133 -0.98 8.63 -0.01
N GLY A 134 -1.68 8.92 -1.11
CA GLY A 134 -1.78 10.23 -1.74
C GLY A 134 -2.73 11.19 -1.02
N ASP A 135 -3.56 11.90 -1.77
CA ASP A 135 -4.39 12.98 -1.26
C ASP A 135 -5.67 12.48 -0.57
N ALA A 136 -6.02 13.14 0.53
CA ALA A 136 -7.31 12.96 1.24
C ALA A 136 -7.67 11.50 1.63
N PRO A 137 -6.73 10.67 2.09
CA PRO A 137 -7.02 9.28 2.43
C PRO A 137 -7.95 9.15 3.62
N LYS A 138 -8.68 8.05 3.67
CA LYS A 138 -9.54 7.61 4.77
C LYS A 138 -9.06 6.25 5.26
N VAL A 139 -8.39 6.21 6.40
CA VAL A 139 -7.78 5.00 6.96
C VAL A 139 -8.43 4.67 8.31
N PHE A 140 -9.32 3.69 8.33
CA PHE A 140 -10.14 3.40 9.51
C PHE A 140 -10.20 1.91 9.85
N TYR A 141 -10.21 1.61 11.15
CA TYR A 141 -10.52 0.28 11.69
C TYR A 141 -9.60 -0.83 11.19
N ASN A 142 -8.34 -0.50 10.92
CA ASN A 142 -7.37 -1.51 10.51
C ASN A 142 -6.56 -2.00 11.71
N GLU A 143 -6.12 -3.25 11.65
CA GLU A 143 -5.14 -3.81 12.54
C GLU A 143 -3.84 -4.04 11.80
N VAL A 144 -2.73 -3.45 12.30
CA VAL A 144 -1.41 -3.56 11.66
C VAL A 144 -0.35 -3.83 12.72
N TRP A 145 0.39 -4.94 12.56
CA TRP A 145 1.41 -5.35 13.53
C TRP A 145 2.55 -6.14 12.90
N ASP A 146 3.63 -6.34 13.66
CA ASP A 146 4.80 -7.08 13.20
C ASP A 146 5.33 -6.58 11.85
N VAL A 147 5.65 -5.30 11.74
CA VAL A 147 6.08 -4.70 10.48
C VAL A 147 7.49 -4.10 10.56
N GLY A 148 8.19 -4.04 9.42
CA GLY A 148 9.50 -3.39 9.31
C GLY A 148 10.68 -4.30 9.61
N TYR A 149 10.58 -5.59 9.38
CA TYR A 149 11.66 -6.53 9.66
C TYR A 149 12.93 -6.32 8.84
N LEU A 150 12.81 -5.80 7.63
CA LEU A 150 13.92 -5.66 6.69
C LEU A 150 14.24 -4.20 6.35
N GLN A 151 13.25 -3.34 6.35
CA GLN A 151 13.42 -1.90 6.09
C GLN A 151 12.60 -1.09 7.08
N THR A 152 13.26 -0.20 7.81
CA THR A 152 12.66 0.56 8.93
C THR A 152 12.43 2.04 8.62
N ASP A 153 12.51 2.46 7.38
CA ASP A 153 12.16 3.83 6.99
C ASP A 153 10.65 3.98 6.74
N GLY A 154 10.13 5.17 6.97
CA GLY A 154 8.71 5.46 6.84
C GLY A 154 7.88 5.23 8.10
N ALA A 155 6.59 5.20 7.94
CA ALA A 155 5.58 4.92 8.97
C ALA A 155 4.58 3.90 8.45
N VAL A 156 3.89 3.23 9.35
CA VAL A 156 2.83 2.26 8.97
C VAL A 156 1.80 2.93 8.06
N VAL A 157 1.31 4.10 8.44
CA VAL A 157 0.50 4.95 7.55
C VAL A 157 1.31 6.20 7.21
N GLN A 158 1.72 6.32 5.98
CA GLN A 158 2.57 7.40 5.47
C GLN A 158 1.80 8.25 4.47
N VAL A 159 1.48 9.49 4.83
CA VAL A 159 0.89 10.48 3.92
C VAL A 159 2.01 11.40 3.43
N MET A 160 2.35 11.31 2.16
CA MET A 160 3.50 11.98 1.53
C MET A 160 3.15 13.29 0.85
N GLN A 161 2.13 13.98 1.34
CA GLN A 161 1.68 15.25 0.76
C GLN A 161 2.02 16.43 1.67
N GLY A 162 2.38 17.55 1.07
CA GLY A 162 2.67 18.76 1.83
C GLY A 162 1.46 19.25 2.62
N GLU A 163 0.32 19.40 1.96
CA GLU A 163 -0.97 19.60 2.61
C GLU A 163 -1.79 18.33 2.49
N ALA A 164 -2.55 18.01 3.53
CA ALA A 164 -3.34 16.79 3.59
C ALA A 164 -4.85 17.09 3.84
N PRO A 165 -5.48 18.01 3.09
CA PRO A 165 -6.87 18.37 3.32
C PRO A 165 -7.78 17.17 3.10
N GLY A 166 -8.59 16.85 4.11
CA GLY A 166 -9.47 15.72 4.08
C GLY A 166 -8.83 14.37 4.40
N ALA A 167 -7.52 14.31 4.64
CA ALA A 167 -6.89 13.10 5.18
C ALA A 167 -7.41 12.82 6.59
N GLU A 168 -7.81 11.58 6.85
CA GLU A 168 -8.27 11.16 8.15
C GLU A 168 -7.79 9.75 8.47
N ILE A 169 -7.04 9.63 9.58
CA ILE A 169 -6.49 8.37 10.07
C ILE A 169 -7.05 8.16 11.48
N ALA A 170 -7.96 7.21 11.65
CA ALA A 170 -8.65 7.03 12.92
C ALA A 170 -9.03 5.59 13.22
N TYR A 171 -9.16 5.27 14.51
CA TYR A 171 -9.64 3.98 15.01
C TYR A 171 -8.84 2.77 14.53
N ASN A 172 -7.56 2.96 14.20
CA ASN A 172 -6.68 1.87 13.81
C ASN A 172 -5.95 1.33 15.04
N TRP A 173 -5.77 0.02 15.09
CA TRP A 173 -4.92 -0.61 16.09
C TRP A 173 -3.57 -0.94 15.46
N ILE A 174 -2.57 -0.10 15.75
CA ILE A 174 -1.20 -0.25 15.26
C ILE A 174 -0.32 -0.60 16.44
N HIS A 175 0.27 -1.78 16.44
CA HIS A 175 1.08 -2.27 17.55
C HIS A 175 2.26 -3.14 17.07
N ASP A 176 3.22 -3.39 17.94
CA ASP A 176 4.41 -4.20 17.64
C ASP A 176 5.14 -3.74 16.35
N VAL A 177 5.31 -2.42 16.24
CA VAL A 177 5.94 -1.77 15.09
C VAL A 177 7.28 -1.16 15.47
N ILE A 178 8.23 -1.21 14.53
CA ILE A 178 9.62 -0.80 14.81
C ILE A 178 9.79 0.71 14.90
N LYS A 179 8.94 1.50 14.21
CA LYS A 179 9.13 2.95 14.11
C LYS A 179 7.83 3.73 14.36
N TYR A 180 7.30 4.41 13.37
CA TYR A 180 6.13 5.27 13.53
C TYR A 180 4.85 4.55 13.12
N GLY A 181 3.78 4.68 13.93
CA GLY A 181 2.45 4.18 13.55
C GLY A 181 1.84 4.97 12.41
N ALA A 182 1.85 6.29 12.49
CA ALA A 182 1.35 7.14 11.42
C ALA A 182 2.17 8.42 11.30
N ARG A 183 2.28 8.98 10.08
CA ARG A 183 3.04 10.20 9.81
C ARG A 183 2.43 10.98 8.66
N PHE A 184 2.18 12.26 8.88
CA PHE A 184 2.07 13.24 7.81
C PHE A 184 3.47 13.73 7.47
N ASP A 185 3.91 13.50 6.26
CA ASP A 185 5.26 13.80 5.81
C ASP A 185 5.23 14.52 4.47
N ALA A 186 6.09 15.51 4.32
CA ALA A 186 6.24 16.21 3.06
C ALA A 186 7.65 16.00 2.50
N PRO A 187 7.80 15.83 1.19
CA PRO A 187 9.10 15.84 0.56
C PRO A 187 9.86 17.14 0.90
N ILE A 188 11.17 17.04 1.01
CA ILE A 188 12.04 18.18 1.34
C ILE A 188 11.73 19.38 0.43
N GLY A 189 11.44 20.52 1.04
CA GLY A 189 11.17 21.79 0.34
C GLY A 189 9.71 22.04 -0.01
N GLN A 190 8.79 21.17 0.33
CA GLN A 190 7.35 21.46 0.23
C GLN A 190 6.84 22.15 1.49
N ALA A 191 6.04 23.19 1.30
CA ALA A 191 5.39 23.91 2.39
C ALA A 191 4.08 23.22 2.78
N GLY A 192 3.70 23.32 4.07
CA GLY A 192 2.37 22.89 4.50
C GLY A 192 2.28 21.49 5.09
N GLU A 193 3.40 20.95 5.50
CA GLU A 193 3.54 19.57 6.05
C GLU A 193 2.40 19.15 6.98
N GLY A 194 1.60 18.20 6.54
CA GLY A 194 0.49 17.62 7.31
C GLY A 194 -0.67 18.58 7.64
N ARG A 195 -0.72 19.77 7.04
CA ARG A 195 -1.82 20.72 7.31
C ARG A 195 -3.15 20.16 6.84
N ASN A 196 -4.18 20.45 7.63
CA ASN A 196 -5.58 20.08 7.34
C ASN A 196 -5.86 18.57 7.29
N GLY A 197 -4.93 17.73 7.71
CA GLY A 197 -5.16 16.33 7.99
C GLY A 197 -5.58 16.12 9.44
N THR A 198 -6.30 15.03 9.70
CA THR A 198 -6.74 14.64 11.03
C THR A 198 -6.23 13.25 11.39
N MET A 199 -5.79 13.08 12.62
CA MET A 199 -5.33 11.81 13.17
C MET A 199 -5.87 11.68 14.59
N HIS A 200 -6.60 10.60 14.90
CA HIS A 200 -7.16 10.36 16.23
C HIS A 200 -7.55 8.89 16.49
#